data_e829b2129cd7a06e7885ffec2588a6a3
#
_entry.id   e829b2129cd7a06e7885ffec2588a6a3
#
_cell.length_a   1.000
_cell.length_b   1.000
_cell.length_c   1.000
_cell.angle_alpha   90.00
_cell.angle_beta   90.00
_cell.angle_gamma   90.00
#
_symmetry.space_group_name_H-M   'P 1'
#
loop_
_entity.id
_entity.type
_entity.pdbx_description
1 polymer ?
#
loop_
_entity_poly.entity_id
_entity_poly.type
_entity_poly.pdbx_seq_one_letter_code
_entity_poly.pdbx_strand_id
1 'polypeptide(L)'
;MLMTREQFESYEAEFNGSADKSAFFDRWYDPDAAFIHPFKGTFRGKEQLVGFWNSGKNSGHKGIHEILHLKDFISVEDRFAVQLAIEWHCFEDTNYLGPRKKGDVFRGKCAAFYTLNGNKIAYVQIYLNLEQAA
;
A
#
# COMPACT_ATOMS: atom_id res chain seq x y z
N MET A 1 -11.88 17.95 -0.60
CA MET A 1 -10.49 18.34 -0.35
C MET A 1 -9.57 17.69 -1.36
N LEU A 2 -8.57 18.39 -1.83
CA LEU A 2 -7.66 17.92 -2.86
C LEU A 2 -6.40 17.33 -2.23
N MET A 3 -6.01 16.11 -2.64
CA MET A 3 -4.70 15.57 -2.29
C MET A 3 -3.65 16.21 -3.20
N THR A 4 -2.56 16.72 -2.64
CA THR A 4 -1.45 17.25 -3.41
C THR A 4 -0.34 16.20 -3.55
N ARG A 5 0.53 16.40 -4.54
CA ARG A 5 1.72 15.54 -4.70
C ARG A 5 2.58 15.55 -3.43
N GLU A 6 2.79 16.73 -2.83
CA GLU A 6 3.58 16.87 -1.61
C GLU A 6 2.97 16.09 -0.44
N GLN A 7 1.64 16.13 -0.30
CA GLN A 7 0.97 15.34 0.72
C GLN A 7 1.13 13.84 0.48
N PHE A 8 1.05 13.42 -0.78
CA PHE A 8 1.27 12.01 -1.10
C PHE A 8 2.73 11.60 -0.86
N GLU A 9 3.69 12.48 -1.09
CA GLU A 9 5.08 12.20 -0.73
C GLU A 9 5.26 12.01 0.78
N SER A 10 4.52 12.75 1.60
CA SER A 10 4.49 12.53 3.05
C SER A 10 3.84 11.20 3.41
N TYR A 11 2.77 10.83 2.74
CA TYR A 11 2.11 9.52 2.86
C TYR A 11 3.12 8.40 2.56
N GLU A 12 3.82 8.51 1.46
CA GLU A 12 4.83 7.54 1.03
C GLU A 12 5.95 7.40 2.07
N ALA A 13 6.47 8.53 2.54
CA ALA A 13 7.55 8.53 3.53
C ALA A 13 7.12 7.87 4.84
N GLU A 14 5.91 8.14 5.30
CA GLU A 14 5.39 7.53 6.52
C GLU A 14 5.15 6.03 6.32
N PHE A 15 4.57 5.63 5.19
CA PHE A 15 4.37 4.22 4.87
C PHE A 15 5.71 3.47 4.85
N ASN A 16 6.68 4.01 4.14
CA ASN A 16 7.99 3.37 3.99
C ASN A 16 8.74 3.27 5.32
N GLY A 17 8.52 4.22 6.23
CA GLY A 17 9.19 4.28 7.52
C GLY A 17 8.50 3.54 8.65
N SER A 18 7.31 2.96 8.43
CA SER A 18 6.51 2.36 9.48
C SER A 18 6.53 0.84 9.39
N ALA A 19 6.98 0.16 10.45
CA ALA A 19 6.83 -1.29 10.58
C ALA A 19 5.40 -1.63 11.02
N ASP A 20 4.87 -0.94 12.03
CA ASP A 20 3.47 -1.02 12.44
C ASP A 20 2.69 0.08 11.71
N LYS A 21 1.70 -0.32 10.95
CA LYS A 21 0.90 0.59 10.11
C LYS A 21 -0.28 1.24 10.84
N SER A 22 -0.48 0.98 12.13
CA SER A 22 -1.67 1.48 12.86
C SER A 22 -1.79 2.99 12.81
N ALA A 23 -0.73 3.72 13.17
CA ALA A 23 -0.74 5.19 13.16
C ALA A 23 -0.87 5.75 11.73
N PHE A 24 -0.25 5.07 10.77
CA PHE A 24 -0.33 5.44 9.36
C PHE A 24 -1.79 5.38 8.87
N PHE A 25 -2.50 4.29 9.13
CA PHE A 25 -3.90 4.18 8.72
C PHE A 25 -4.81 5.14 9.46
N ASP A 26 -4.55 5.43 10.74
CA ASP A 26 -5.29 6.44 11.48
C ASP A 26 -5.15 7.83 10.86
N ARG A 27 -3.95 8.16 10.40
CA ARG A 27 -3.68 9.48 9.84
C ARG A 27 -4.30 9.68 8.46
N TRP A 28 -4.22 8.68 7.60
CA TRP A 28 -4.49 8.85 6.17
C TRP A 28 -5.83 8.25 5.72
N TYR A 29 -6.38 7.30 6.45
CA TYR A 29 -7.54 6.53 6.01
C TYR A 29 -8.75 6.76 6.89
N ASP A 30 -9.93 6.82 6.23
CA ASP A 30 -11.22 6.79 6.92
C ASP A 30 -11.34 5.48 7.70
N PRO A 31 -11.97 5.48 8.90
CA PRO A 31 -12.16 4.25 9.67
C PRO A 31 -12.88 3.12 8.92
N ASP A 32 -13.73 3.49 7.95
CA ASP A 32 -14.50 2.52 7.16
C ASP A 32 -13.93 2.35 5.75
N ALA A 33 -12.68 2.74 5.52
CA ALA A 33 -12.07 2.70 4.20
C ALA A 33 -12.08 1.29 3.60
N ALA A 34 -12.28 1.24 2.28
CA ALA A 34 -12.19 0.00 1.51
C ALA A 34 -10.97 0.05 0.60
N PHE A 35 -10.22 -1.04 0.57
CA PHE A 35 -9.06 -1.22 -0.28
C PHE A 35 -9.25 -2.48 -1.12
N ILE A 36 -9.20 -2.35 -2.44
CA ILE A 36 -9.38 -3.46 -3.35
C ILE A 36 -8.04 -3.84 -3.96
N HIS A 37 -7.59 -5.05 -3.66
CA HIS A 37 -6.36 -5.64 -4.18
C HIS A 37 -6.71 -6.61 -5.31
N PRO A 38 -5.98 -6.59 -6.44
CA PRO A 38 -6.35 -7.40 -7.60
C PRO A 38 -6.25 -8.91 -7.36
N PHE A 39 -5.42 -9.35 -6.42
CA PHE A 39 -5.19 -10.77 -6.14
C PHE A 39 -5.65 -11.21 -4.75
N LYS A 40 -5.83 -10.29 -3.81
CA LYS A 40 -6.11 -10.61 -2.41
C LYS A 40 -7.54 -10.26 -1.98
N GLY A 41 -8.31 -9.60 -2.87
CA GLY A 41 -9.68 -9.22 -2.58
C GLY A 41 -9.79 -7.86 -1.88
N THR A 42 -10.88 -7.67 -1.16
CA THR A 42 -11.22 -6.40 -0.54
C THR A 42 -10.95 -6.44 0.96
N PHE A 43 -10.27 -5.41 1.45
CA PHE A 43 -10.05 -5.18 2.88
C PHE A 43 -10.85 -3.95 3.29
N ARG A 44 -11.55 -4.05 4.42
CA ARG A 44 -12.46 -3.00 4.86
C ARG A 44 -12.24 -2.70 6.33
N GLY A 45 -12.02 -1.41 6.62
CA GLY A 45 -11.79 -0.93 7.97
C GLY A 45 -10.34 -1.09 8.43
N LYS A 46 -10.00 -0.33 9.49
CA LYS A 46 -8.63 -0.24 9.98
C LYS A 46 -8.04 -1.60 10.35
N GLU A 47 -8.81 -2.43 11.05
CA GLU A 47 -8.31 -3.72 11.52
C GLU A 47 -7.86 -4.61 10.36
N GLN A 48 -8.66 -4.68 9.30
CA GLN A 48 -8.32 -5.48 8.12
C GLN A 48 -7.15 -4.88 7.36
N LEU A 49 -7.09 -3.55 7.24
CA LEU A 49 -6.01 -2.87 6.54
C LEU A 49 -4.67 -3.05 7.27
N VAL A 50 -4.65 -2.85 8.57
CA VAL A 50 -3.45 -3.06 9.39
C VAL A 50 -3.03 -4.52 9.33
N GLY A 51 -3.99 -5.44 9.44
CA GLY A 51 -3.71 -6.87 9.38
C GLY A 51 -3.10 -7.31 8.05
N PHE A 52 -3.46 -6.66 6.95
CA PHE A 52 -2.87 -6.98 5.66
C PHE A 52 -1.46 -6.39 5.49
N TRP A 53 -1.26 -5.14 5.90
CA TRP A 53 0.01 -4.45 5.63
C TRP A 53 1.08 -4.62 6.70
N ASN A 54 0.74 -5.04 7.90
CA ASN A 54 1.75 -5.32 8.92
C ASN A 54 2.58 -6.53 8.53
N SER A 55 3.79 -6.61 9.08
CA SER A 55 4.77 -7.64 8.73
C SER A 55 4.86 -8.76 9.76
N GLY A 56 3.97 -8.75 10.76
CA GLY A 56 3.95 -9.72 11.85
C GLY A 56 3.44 -11.09 11.42
N LYS A 57 3.46 -12.02 12.37
CA LYS A 57 3.25 -13.46 12.13
C LYS A 57 1.95 -13.81 11.40
N ASN A 58 0.85 -13.12 11.70
CA ASN A 58 -0.46 -13.39 11.11
C ASN A 58 -0.89 -12.31 10.13
N SER A 59 0.05 -11.54 9.60
CA SER A 59 -0.23 -10.41 8.72
C SER A 59 -0.07 -10.80 7.26
N GLY A 60 -0.75 -10.05 6.38
CA GLY A 60 -0.69 -10.29 4.94
C GLY A 60 0.69 -10.06 4.34
N HIS A 61 1.48 -9.15 4.91
CA HIS A 61 2.87 -8.89 4.51
C HIS A 61 3.87 -9.50 5.49
N LYS A 62 3.54 -10.66 6.04
CA LYS A 62 4.42 -11.37 6.97
C LYS A 62 5.82 -11.50 6.38
N GLY A 63 6.82 -11.04 7.14
CA GLY A 63 8.22 -11.15 6.75
C GLY A 63 8.64 -10.21 5.62
N ILE A 64 7.81 -9.23 5.27
CA ILE A 64 8.06 -8.34 4.14
C ILE A 64 8.11 -6.89 4.59
N HIS A 65 9.10 -6.15 4.08
CA HIS A 65 9.15 -4.70 4.14
C HIS A 65 8.85 -4.17 2.74
N GLU A 66 7.71 -3.50 2.58
CA GLU A 66 7.28 -2.93 1.30
C GLU A 66 7.70 -1.47 1.21
N ILE A 67 8.34 -1.10 0.11
CA ILE A 67 8.81 0.26 -0.16
C ILE A 67 8.11 0.78 -1.41
N LEU A 68 7.47 1.93 -1.29
CA LEU A 68 6.79 2.62 -2.38
C LEU A 68 7.69 3.70 -2.96
N HIS A 69 7.66 3.82 -4.29
CA HIS A 69 8.33 4.90 -5.02
C HIS A 69 7.33 5.57 -5.95
N LEU A 70 6.97 6.81 -5.66
CA LEU A 70 6.04 7.58 -6.47
C LEU A 70 6.67 7.90 -7.83
N LYS A 71 5.96 7.57 -8.91
CA LYS A 71 6.40 7.84 -10.29
C LYS A 71 5.56 8.87 -10.99
N ASP A 72 4.25 8.90 -10.74
CA ASP A 72 3.34 9.87 -11.33
C ASP A 72 2.17 10.11 -10.40
N PHE A 73 1.59 11.31 -10.47
CA PHE A 73 0.51 11.73 -9.58
C PHE A 73 -0.43 12.67 -10.33
N ILE A 74 -1.72 12.39 -10.28
CA ILE A 74 -2.76 13.29 -10.76
C ILE A 74 -3.87 13.39 -9.72
N SER A 75 -4.51 14.55 -9.61
CA SER A 75 -5.64 14.72 -8.71
C SER A 75 -6.67 15.67 -9.31
N VAL A 76 -7.95 15.37 -9.08
CA VAL A 76 -9.10 16.19 -9.47
C VAL A 76 -10.12 16.11 -8.35
N GLU A 77 -10.39 17.23 -7.70
CA GLU A 77 -11.36 17.32 -6.60
C GLU A 77 -11.05 16.33 -5.48
N ASP A 78 -11.95 15.41 -5.16
CA ASP A 78 -11.80 14.42 -4.10
C ASP A 78 -11.22 13.09 -4.60
N ARG A 79 -10.67 13.08 -5.83
CA ARG A 79 -10.10 11.87 -6.43
C ARG A 79 -8.66 12.09 -6.84
N PHE A 80 -7.84 11.07 -6.65
CA PHE A 80 -6.47 11.13 -7.15
C PHE A 80 -6.00 9.74 -7.57
N ALA A 81 -4.99 9.72 -8.41
CA ALA A 81 -4.39 8.49 -8.89
C ALA A 81 -2.88 8.64 -8.91
N VAL A 82 -2.21 7.52 -8.68
CA VAL A 82 -0.74 7.48 -8.68
C VAL A 82 -0.23 6.29 -9.49
N GLN A 83 0.97 6.43 -10.00
CA GLN A 83 1.77 5.30 -10.44
C GLN A 83 2.90 5.10 -9.44
N LEU A 84 3.07 3.89 -8.99
CA LEU A 84 4.08 3.51 -8.01
C LEU A 84 4.97 2.40 -8.58
N ALA A 85 6.26 2.48 -8.31
CA ALA A 85 7.13 1.32 -8.35
C ALA A 85 7.22 0.79 -6.92
N ILE A 86 7.13 -0.52 -6.75
CA ILE A 86 7.11 -1.13 -5.42
C ILE A 86 8.24 -2.13 -5.33
N GLU A 87 8.93 -2.13 -4.18
CA GLU A 87 9.90 -3.16 -3.82
C GLU A 87 9.39 -3.89 -2.59
N TRP A 88 9.47 -5.22 -2.62
CA TRP A 88 9.18 -6.06 -1.46
C TRP A 88 10.47 -6.74 -1.03
N HIS A 89 10.92 -6.42 0.19
CA HIS A 89 12.13 -6.96 0.79
C HIS A 89 11.75 -8.02 1.81
N CYS A 90 12.16 -9.26 1.58
CA CYS A 90 11.82 -10.36 2.48
C CYS A 90 12.90 -10.50 3.55
N PHE A 91 12.54 -10.30 4.82
CA PHE A 91 13.48 -10.48 5.93
C PHE A 91 13.29 -11.83 6.62
N GLU A 92 12.36 -12.65 6.15
CA GLU A 92 12.20 -14.06 6.51
C GLU A 92 11.50 -14.79 5.37
N ASP A 93 11.47 -16.13 5.42
CA ASP A 93 10.73 -16.91 4.45
C ASP A 93 9.24 -16.59 4.58
N THR A 94 8.57 -16.40 3.45
CA THR A 94 7.18 -16.00 3.44
C THR A 94 6.50 -16.43 2.13
N ASN A 95 5.19 -16.23 2.06
CA ASN A 95 4.40 -16.48 0.86
C ASN A 95 3.52 -15.26 0.59
N TYR A 96 3.96 -14.41 -0.33
CA TYR A 96 3.20 -13.28 -0.81
C TYR A 96 3.34 -13.19 -2.32
N LEU A 97 2.21 -13.39 -3.03
CA LEU A 97 2.21 -13.47 -4.50
C LEU A 97 3.20 -14.55 -4.99
N GLY A 98 3.24 -15.67 -4.28
CA GLY A 98 4.12 -16.78 -4.50
C GLY A 98 5.10 -16.98 -3.35
N PRO A 99 5.76 -18.15 -3.28
CA PRO A 99 6.74 -18.43 -2.23
C PRO A 99 7.98 -17.55 -2.37
N ARG A 100 8.46 -17.03 -1.24
CA ARG A 100 9.62 -16.12 -1.15
C ARG A 100 10.53 -16.59 -0.04
N LYS A 101 11.81 -16.35 -0.20
CA LYS A 101 12.83 -16.72 0.79
C LYS A 101 13.44 -15.48 1.40
N LYS A 102 13.91 -15.62 2.64
CA LYS A 102 14.68 -14.58 3.32
C LYS A 102 15.79 -14.06 2.40
N GLY A 103 15.86 -12.75 2.25
CA GLY A 103 16.83 -12.08 1.39
C GLY A 103 16.32 -11.80 -0.01
N ASP A 104 15.18 -12.37 -0.41
CA ASP A 104 14.59 -12.05 -1.71
C ASP A 104 14.12 -10.59 -1.75
N VAL A 105 14.33 -9.97 -2.91
CA VAL A 105 13.74 -8.67 -3.24
C VAL A 105 13.01 -8.84 -4.55
N PHE A 106 11.71 -8.60 -4.55
CA PHE A 106 10.94 -8.62 -5.79
C PHE A 106 10.23 -7.29 -5.99
N ARG A 107 9.85 -7.00 -7.22
CA ARG A 107 9.39 -5.68 -7.63
C ARG A 107 8.12 -5.77 -8.44
N GLY A 108 7.38 -4.65 -8.45
CA GLY A 108 6.19 -4.52 -9.26
C GLY A 108 5.88 -3.07 -9.57
N LYS A 109 4.92 -2.88 -10.45
CA LYS A 109 4.36 -1.57 -10.79
C LYS A 109 2.90 -1.56 -10.41
N CYS A 110 2.46 -0.44 -9.87
CA CYS A 110 1.10 -0.30 -9.35
C CYS A 110 0.49 0.99 -9.88
N ALA A 111 -0.76 0.90 -10.31
CA ALA A 111 -1.61 2.07 -10.49
C ALA A 111 -2.68 2.01 -9.39
N ALA A 112 -2.84 3.10 -8.66
CA ALA A 112 -3.78 3.17 -7.56
C ALA A 112 -4.72 4.36 -7.75
N PHE A 113 -6.01 4.13 -7.56
CA PHE A 113 -7.08 5.11 -7.71
C PHE A 113 -7.76 5.29 -6.36
N TYR A 114 -7.82 6.54 -5.91
CA TYR A 114 -8.25 6.89 -4.56
C TYR A 114 -9.45 7.83 -4.59
N THR A 115 -10.34 7.68 -3.61
CA THR A 115 -11.40 8.64 -3.33
C THR A 115 -11.27 9.11 -1.89
N LEU A 116 -11.36 10.43 -1.69
CA LEU A 116 -11.28 11.06 -0.37
C LEU A 116 -12.67 11.28 0.19
N ASN A 117 -12.79 11.13 1.51
CA ASN A 117 -13.90 11.62 2.30
C ASN A 117 -13.35 12.68 3.26
N GLY A 118 -13.59 13.95 2.96
CA GLY A 118 -12.90 15.03 3.65
C GLY A 118 -11.39 14.94 3.38
N ASN A 119 -10.62 14.83 4.44
CA ASN A 119 -9.15 14.73 4.36
C ASN A 119 -8.63 13.29 4.53
N LYS A 120 -9.51 12.30 4.46
CA LYS A 120 -9.16 10.88 4.65
C LYS A 120 -9.45 10.09 3.39
N ILE A 121 -8.65 9.08 3.13
CA ILE A 121 -8.87 8.15 2.03
C ILE A 121 -10.00 7.20 2.42
N ALA A 122 -11.06 7.16 1.62
CA ALA A 122 -12.22 6.32 1.88
C ALA A 122 -12.27 5.09 0.99
N TYR A 123 -11.62 5.14 -0.16
CA TYR A 123 -11.67 4.05 -1.13
C TYR A 123 -10.39 4.02 -1.96
N VAL A 124 -9.86 2.83 -2.14
CA VAL A 124 -8.69 2.61 -2.99
C VAL A 124 -8.90 1.38 -3.84
N GLN A 125 -8.59 1.48 -5.11
CA GLN A 125 -8.47 0.31 -5.98
C GLN A 125 -7.10 0.33 -6.63
N ILE A 126 -6.37 -0.78 -6.52
CA ILE A 126 -5.05 -0.90 -7.14
C ILE A 126 -5.06 -1.91 -8.27
N TYR A 127 -4.17 -1.69 -9.21
CA TYR A 127 -3.83 -2.60 -10.28
C TYR A 127 -2.33 -2.87 -10.19
N LEU A 128 -1.95 -4.13 -10.17
CA LEU A 128 -0.59 -4.53 -9.85
C LEU A 128 -0.04 -5.44 -10.93
N ASN A 129 1.17 -5.12 -11.37
CA ASN A 129 1.89 -5.92 -12.34
C ASN A 129 3.28 -6.26 -11.77
N LEU A 130 3.52 -7.54 -11.50
CA LEU A 130 4.81 -7.98 -10.97
C LEU A 130 5.86 -7.97 -12.08
N GLU A 131 7.06 -7.50 -11.76
CA GLU A 131 8.19 -7.62 -12.67
C GLU A 131 8.69 -9.06 -12.65
N GLN A 132 8.93 -9.58 -13.83
CA GLN A 132 9.50 -10.90 -13.96
C GLN A 132 11.01 -10.83 -13.70
N ALA A 133 11.55 -11.87 -13.07
CA ALA A 133 12.99 -12.01 -12.93
C ALA A 133 13.62 -12.15 -14.32
N ALA A 134 14.70 -11.43 -14.52
CA ALA A 134 15.45 -11.49 -15.77
C ALA A 134 16.12 -12.85 -15.95
#